data_f3cc462004700f445a5e23a25d4261de
#
_entry.id   f3cc462004700f445a5e23a25d4261de
#
_cell.length_a   1.000
_cell.length_b   1.000
_cell.length_c   1.000
_cell.angle_alpha   90.00
_cell.angle_beta   90.00
_cell.angle_gamma   90.00
#
_symmetry.space_group_name_H-M   'P 1'
#
loop_
_entity.id
_entity.type
_entity.pdbx_description
1 polymer ?
#
loop_
_entity_poly.entity_id
_entity_poly.type
_entity_poly.pdbx_seq_one_letter_code
_entity_poly.pdbx_strand_id
1 'polypeptide(L)'
;MMMAAGTGGHVFPALAVAKQLQQQGCQVSWLATPTGMENRLLKEQNIPIYQIDIQGVRGNGVIRKLAAPFKILKATFSAMRYMKQLKVDAVAGFGGYVAGPGGLAARLLGIPVLIHEQNAVAGFTNAQLSRVAKVVCEAFPNTFPASEKVVTTGNPVRREITDILSPKWRYDEREQAGKPLNILIVGGSLGAKALNERLPPALKQLEVPLNIFHQCGQQQVEATQALYADVPANLTVQVLPFIEDMAKAYSEADLIICRAGALTVTEVATAGVAAVFVPLPIAVDDHQTANAKFLADVGAAKICQQSTMTQEVLNQLFTTLMNRQLLTEMAVKARQHAQPNATQHVVDLIQKM
;
A
#
# COMPACT_ATOMS: atom_id res chain seq x y z
N MET A 1 18.78 -2.67 11.76
CA MET A 1 17.82 -1.60 12.23
C MET A 1 16.87 -1.24 11.11
N MET A 2 15.55 -1.23 11.36
CA MET A 2 14.53 -0.80 10.41
C MET A 2 14.34 0.72 10.49
N MET A 3 14.07 1.36 9.35
CA MET A 3 13.83 2.80 9.26
C MET A 3 12.55 3.04 8.43
N ALA A 4 11.44 3.27 9.11
CA ALA A 4 10.18 3.59 8.47
C ALA A 4 9.33 4.47 9.39
N ALA A 5 8.71 5.52 8.84
CA ALA A 5 7.86 6.44 9.58
C ALA A 5 6.82 7.11 8.68
N GLY A 6 5.80 7.66 9.30
CA GLY A 6 4.80 8.53 8.69
C GLY A 6 3.53 7.80 8.28
N THR A 7 3.49 7.12 7.14
CA THR A 7 2.27 6.48 6.63
C THR A 7 2.31 4.96 6.75
N GLY A 8 1.12 4.32 6.78
CA GLY A 8 1.02 2.87 6.76
C GLY A 8 1.71 2.23 5.54
N GLY A 9 1.78 2.95 4.41
CA GLY A 9 2.48 2.49 3.22
C GLY A 9 3.97 2.19 3.42
N HIS A 10 4.63 2.86 4.36
CA HIS A 10 6.02 2.59 4.73
C HIS A 10 6.12 1.62 5.92
N VAL A 11 5.25 1.80 6.92
CA VAL A 11 5.36 1.09 8.20
C VAL A 11 4.96 -0.38 8.09
N PHE A 12 3.88 -0.71 7.38
CA PHE A 12 3.41 -2.09 7.27
C PHE A 12 4.39 -3.02 6.53
N PRO A 13 4.97 -2.65 5.35
CA PRO A 13 5.98 -3.48 4.70
C PRO A 13 7.22 -3.68 5.57
N ALA A 14 7.68 -2.62 6.22
CA ALA A 14 8.82 -2.69 7.13
C ALA A 14 8.53 -3.61 8.33
N LEU A 15 7.31 -3.58 8.86
CA LEU A 15 6.88 -4.43 9.97
C LEU A 15 6.80 -5.90 9.55
N ALA A 16 6.32 -6.21 8.35
CA ALA A 16 6.29 -7.57 7.82
C ALA A 16 7.72 -8.17 7.74
N VAL A 17 8.67 -7.40 7.20
CA VAL A 17 10.09 -7.79 7.14
C VAL A 17 10.71 -7.91 8.54
N ALA A 18 10.42 -6.96 9.44
CA ALA A 18 10.93 -6.97 10.82
C ALA A 18 10.50 -8.23 11.58
N LYS A 19 9.21 -8.58 11.49
CA LYS A 19 8.68 -9.82 12.13
C LYS A 19 9.36 -11.06 11.59
N GLN A 20 9.57 -11.17 10.31
CA GLN A 20 10.21 -12.32 9.70
C GLN A 20 11.69 -12.42 10.07
N LEU A 21 12.41 -11.29 10.13
CA LEU A 21 13.78 -11.26 10.67
C LEU A 21 13.85 -11.73 12.14
N GLN A 22 12.90 -11.30 13.00
CA GLN A 22 12.83 -11.76 14.38
C GLN A 22 12.57 -13.27 14.48
N GLN A 23 11.65 -13.81 13.65
CA GLN A 23 11.38 -15.26 13.58
C GLN A 23 12.61 -16.07 13.17
N GLN A 24 13.53 -15.46 12.41
CA GLN A 24 14.80 -16.06 11.99
C GLN A 24 15.95 -15.76 12.99
N GLY A 25 15.64 -15.26 14.19
CA GLY A 25 16.60 -15.05 15.25
C GLY A 25 17.40 -13.75 15.18
N CYS A 26 17.07 -12.84 14.25
CA CYS A 26 17.74 -11.54 14.16
C CYS A 26 17.25 -10.58 15.25
N GLN A 27 18.17 -9.80 15.84
CA GLN A 27 17.80 -8.69 16.71
C GLN A 27 17.36 -7.50 15.87
N VAL A 28 16.09 -7.12 15.98
CA VAL A 28 15.51 -6.01 15.22
C VAL A 28 15.28 -4.81 16.14
N SER A 29 15.70 -3.63 15.67
CA SER A 29 15.40 -2.33 16.30
C SER A 29 14.79 -1.41 15.25
N TRP A 30 14.10 -0.36 15.69
CA TRP A 30 13.37 0.53 14.80
C TRP A 30 13.72 1.99 15.03
N LEU A 31 14.07 2.72 13.98
CA LEU A 31 14.24 4.17 13.99
C LEU A 31 12.92 4.83 13.59
N ALA A 32 12.38 5.67 14.48
CA ALA A 32 11.06 6.27 14.38
C ALA A 32 11.09 7.78 14.58
N THR A 33 9.95 8.44 14.35
CA THR A 33 9.69 9.82 14.81
C THR A 33 8.96 9.80 16.16
N PRO A 34 9.05 10.86 16.99
CA PRO A 34 8.39 10.88 18.30
C PRO A 34 6.87 10.72 18.26
N THR A 35 6.21 11.23 17.21
CA THR A 35 4.75 11.29 17.08
C THR A 35 4.18 10.45 15.93
N GLY A 36 5.00 9.61 15.32
CA GLY A 36 4.57 8.79 14.18
C GLY A 36 3.63 7.64 14.58
N MET A 37 2.81 7.19 13.62
CA MET A 37 1.90 6.06 13.81
C MET A 37 2.63 4.75 14.14
N GLU A 38 3.88 4.64 13.72
CA GLU A 38 4.74 3.50 14.01
C GLU A 38 4.88 3.24 15.51
N ASN A 39 4.90 4.28 16.34
CA ASN A 39 5.00 4.11 17.80
C ASN A 39 3.82 3.32 18.38
N ARG A 40 2.62 3.50 17.84
CA ARG A 40 1.42 2.74 18.26
C ARG A 40 1.47 1.31 17.74
N LEU A 41 1.80 1.13 16.47
CA LEU A 41 1.80 -0.18 15.82
C LEU A 41 2.88 -1.13 16.36
N LEU A 42 4.02 -0.57 16.82
CA LEU A 42 5.15 -1.36 17.31
C LEU A 42 5.06 -1.71 18.81
N LYS A 43 4.16 -1.06 19.57
CA LYS A 43 4.03 -1.31 21.03
C LYS A 43 3.85 -2.79 21.36
N GLU A 44 3.09 -3.50 20.55
CA GLU A 44 2.74 -4.91 20.77
C GLU A 44 3.70 -5.90 20.08
N GLN A 45 4.75 -5.38 19.42
CA GLN A 45 5.60 -6.21 18.56
C GLN A 45 6.96 -6.56 19.15
N ASN A 46 7.25 -6.17 20.41
CA ASN A 46 8.55 -6.37 21.07
C ASN A 46 9.75 -5.88 20.24
N ILE A 47 9.58 -4.78 19.48
CA ILE A 47 10.65 -4.15 18.71
C ILE A 47 11.06 -2.86 19.42
N PRO A 48 12.30 -2.74 19.91
CA PRO A 48 12.81 -1.51 20.52
C PRO A 48 12.77 -0.33 19.54
N ILE A 49 12.20 0.81 20.00
CA ILE A 49 12.03 2.02 19.19
C ILE A 49 13.05 3.06 19.65
N TYR A 50 13.79 3.63 18.69
CA TYR A 50 14.72 4.72 18.87
C TYR A 50 14.22 5.93 18.08
N GLN A 51 14.04 7.06 18.74
CA GLN A 51 13.38 8.21 18.14
C GLN A 51 14.38 9.28 17.73
N ILE A 52 14.20 9.85 16.54
CA ILE A 52 14.90 11.05 16.07
C ILE A 52 13.88 12.14 15.74
N ASP A 53 14.17 13.36 16.18
CA ASP A 53 13.30 14.53 15.93
C ASP A 53 13.52 15.05 14.52
N ILE A 54 12.72 14.53 13.58
CA ILE A 54 12.71 14.94 12.19
C ILE A 54 11.27 15.03 11.69
N GLN A 55 10.98 16.06 10.90
CA GLN A 55 9.67 16.28 10.27
C GLN A 55 9.85 16.59 8.79
N GLY A 56 8.78 16.40 8.01
CA GLY A 56 8.77 16.71 6.58
C GLY A 56 9.12 18.17 6.30
N VAL A 57 9.96 18.38 5.30
CA VAL A 57 10.42 19.71 4.87
C VAL A 57 9.53 20.27 3.75
N ARG A 58 8.86 19.42 2.96
CA ARG A 58 7.99 19.86 1.86
C ARG A 58 6.71 20.53 2.39
N GLY A 59 6.31 21.63 1.77
CA GLY A 59 5.04 22.35 2.08
C GLY A 59 5.11 23.32 3.27
N ASN A 60 6.26 23.48 3.92
CA ASN A 60 6.43 24.35 5.09
C ASN A 60 7.22 25.62 4.73
N GLY A 61 6.86 26.77 5.35
CA GLY A 61 7.40 28.10 5.04
C GLY A 61 8.92 28.22 5.04
N VAL A 62 9.43 29.37 4.59
CA VAL A 62 10.87 29.62 4.33
C VAL A 62 11.75 29.36 5.57
N ILE A 63 11.30 29.72 6.78
CA ILE A 63 12.05 29.52 8.03
C ILE A 63 12.33 28.03 8.27
N ARG A 64 11.35 27.16 8.03
CA ARG A 64 11.54 25.71 8.19
C ARG A 64 12.50 25.12 7.15
N LYS A 65 12.51 25.66 5.91
CA LYS A 65 13.47 25.25 4.87
C LYS A 65 14.91 25.62 5.26
N LEU A 66 15.13 26.80 5.85
CA LEU A 66 16.45 27.22 6.32
C LEU A 66 16.93 26.43 7.54
N ALA A 67 16.03 26.01 8.43
CA ALA A 67 16.36 25.19 9.59
C ALA A 67 16.54 23.69 9.26
N ALA A 68 16.09 23.23 8.09
CA ALA A 68 16.12 21.84 7.71
C ALA A 68 17.51 21.19 7.72
N PRO A 69 18.59 21.80 7.19
CA PRO A 69 19.94 21.22 7.24
C PRO A 69 20.41 20.94 8.68
N PHE A 70 20.17 21.86 9.60
CA PHE A 70 20.56 21.68 11.02
C PHE A 70 19.76 20.57 11.69
N LYS A 71 18.45 20.46 11.41
CA LYS A 71 17.62 19.37 11.93
C LYS A 71 18.06 18.02 11.35
N ILE A 72 18.34 17.93 10.07
CA ILE A 72 18.85 16.71 9.41
C ILE A 72 20.19 16.32 10.04
N LEU A 73 21.11 17.26 10.23
CA LEU A 73 22.40 17.00 10.84
C LEU A 73 22.25 16.46 12.28
N LYS A 74 21.43 17.12 13.12
CA LYS A 74 21.13 16.69 14.50
C LYS A 74 20.52 15.27 14.50
N ALA A 75 19.55 15.02 13.63
CA ALA A 75 18.89 13.72 13.50
C ALA A 75 19.90 12.64 13.06
N THR A 76 20.82 12.97 12.13
CA THR A 76 21.89 12.07 11.68
C THR A 76 22.83 11.70 12.83
N PHE A 77 23.29 12.67 13.62
CA PHE A 77 24.13 12.40 14.80
C PHE A 77 23.42 11.52 15.83
N SER A 78 22.12 11.78 16.09
CA SER A 78 21.34 10.95 17.00
C SER A 78 21.23 9.50 16.47
N ALA A 79 20.97 9.32 15.18
CA ALA A 79 20.92 8.00 14.54
C ALA A 79 22.30 7.29 14.62
N MET A 80 23.40 8.00 14.37
CA MET A 80 24.75 7.45 14.50
C MET A 80 25.03 6.96 15.93
N ARG A 81 24.61 7.74 16.94
CA ARG A 81 24.78 7.34 18.36
C ARG A 81 24.03 6.02 18.65
N TYR A 82 22.77 5.91 18.23
CA TYR A 82 21.98 4.70 18.41
C TYR A 82 22.60 3.50 17.68
N MET A 83 23.00 3.67 16.41
CA MET A 83 23.61 2.60 15.63
C MET A 83 24.91 2.09 16.25
N LYS A 84 25.78 2.99 16.77
CA LYS A 84 27.00 2.61 17.49
C LYS A 84 26.71 1.88 18.82
N GLN A 85 25.76 2.40 19.61
CA GLN A 85 25.38 1.82 20.91
C GLN A 85 24.83 0.41 20.74
N LEU A 86 24.04 0.18 19.68
CA LEU A 86 23.38 -1.10 19.39
C LEU A 86 24.25 -2.03 18.55
N LYS A 87 25.42 -1.59 18.10
CA LYS A 87 26.30 -2.35 17.19
C LYS A 87 25.52 -2.86 15.96
N VAL A 88 24.81 -1.95 15.28
CA VAL A 88 23.94 -2.30 14.15
C VAL A 88 24.78 -2.81 12.98
N ASP A 89 24.48 -4.03 12.49
CA ASP A 89 25.19 -4.66 11.36
C ASP A 89 24.67 -4.18 10.02
N ALA A 90 23.35 -3.89 9.90
CA ALA A 90 22.70 -3.45 8.67
C ALA A 90 21.52 -2.54 8.95
N VAL A 91 21.18 -1.65 8.01
CA VAL A 91 19.96 -0.85 8.06
C VAL A 91 19.09 -1.09 6.85
N ALA A 92 17.77 -1.09 7.05
CA ALA A 92 16.78 -1.21 5.99
C ALA A 92 15.80 -0.02 6.04
N GLY A 93 15.82 0.83 5.02
CA GLY A 93 14.98 2.02 4.88
C GLY A 93 13.77 1.76 4.00
N PHE A 94 12.58 1.92 4.56
CA PHE A 94 11.31 1.77 3.85
C PHE A 94 10.65 3.11 3.53
N GLY A 95 11.34 4.22 3.80
CA GLY A 95 10.83 5.55 3.53
C GLY A 95 10.40 6.31 4.79
N GLY A 96 9.74 7.44 4.56
CA GLY A 96 9.44 8.41 5.61
C GLY A 96 10.65 9.29 5.97
N TYR A 97 10.43 10.22 6.88
CA TYR A 97 11.41 11.25 7.20
C TYR A 97 12.66 10.72 7.91
N VAL A 98 12.57 9.58 8.58
CA VAL A 98 13.67 8.96 9.33
C VAL A 98 14.68 8.28 8.42
N ALA A 99 14.26 7.82 7.24
CA ALA A 99 15.13 7.08 6.33
C ALA A 99 16.30 7.93 5.80
N GLY A 100 16.09 9.22 5.55
CA GLY A 100 17.15 10.13 5.09
C GLY A 100 18.30 10.26 6.08
N PRO A 101 18.08 10.82 7.27
CA PRO A 101 19.12 10.95 8.31
C PRO A 101 19.69 9.58 8.74
N GLY A 102 18.83 8.55 8.86
CA GLY A 102 19.27 7.21 9.24
C GLY A 102 20.17 6.56 8.19
N GLY A 103 19.81 6.65 6.91
CA GLY A 103 20.64 6.14 5.82
C GLY A 103 21.97 6.86 5.68
N LEU A 104 21.97 8.20 5.87
CA LEU A 104 23.20 8.99 5.92
C LEU A 104 24.08 8.59 7.11
N ALA A 105 23.50 8.39 8.28
CA ALA A 105 24.19 7.94 9.48
C ALA A 105 24.87 6.58 9.28
N ALA A 106 24.14 5.62 8.71
CA ALA A 106 24.65 4.31 8.37
C ALA A 106 25.83 4.39 7.40
N ARG A 107 25.68 5.20 6.31
CA ARG A 107 26.75 5.40 5.32
C ARG A 107 28.02 5.97 5.94
N LEU A 108 27.89 6.95 6.86
CA LEU A 108 29.03 7.56 7.57
C LEU A 108 29.71 6.59 8.54
N LEU A 109 29.00 5.60 9.04
CA LEU A 109 29.51 4.56 9.92
C LEU A 109 30.03 3.31 9.18
N GLY A 110 29.92 3.28 7.85
CA GLY A 110 30.27 2.10 7.07
C GLY A 110 29.27 0.94 7.18
N ILE A 111 28.08 1.18 7.76
CA ILE A 111 27.02 0.18 7.90
C ILE A 111 26.30 0.03 6.55
N PRO A 112 26.12 -1.18 6.03
CA PRO A 112 25.42 -1.40 4.77
C PRO A 112 23.96 -0.95 4.85
N VAL A 113 23.49 -0.32 3.76
CA VAL A 113 22.14 0.23 3.63
C VAL A 113 21.39 -0.52 2.55
N LEU A 114 20.22 -1.06 2.90
CA LEU A 114 19.19 -1.45 1.96
C LEU A 114 18.10 -0.39 1.97
N ILE A 115 17.57 -0.03 0.81
CA ILE A 115 16.32 0.74 0.71
C ILE A 115 15.25 -0.08 -0.02
N HIS A 116 14.00 0.16 0.33
CA HIS A 116 12.84 -0.41 -0.35
C HIS A 116 11.88 0.72 -0.74
N GLU A 117 11.56 0.80 -2.03
CA GLU A 117 10.56 1.73 -2.56
C GLU A 117 9.26 0.98 -2.84
N GLN A 118 8.16 1.47 -2.26
CA GLN A 118 6.86 0.84 -2.36
C GLN A 118 6.08 1.27 -3.60
N ASN A 119 6.30 2.48 -4.09
CA ASN A 119 5.57 3.06 -5.21
C ASN A 119 6.28 2.83 -6.54
N ALA A 120 5.54 2.90 -7.63
CA ALA A 120 6.08 2.86 -9.00
C ALA A 120 6.87 4.14 -9.38
N VAL A 121 6.85 5.17 -8.54
CA VAL A 121 7.65 6.39 -8.66
C VAL A 121 8.46 6.57 -7.39
N ALA A 122 9.79 6.66 -7.53
CA ALA A 122 10.67 6.77 -6.37
C ALA A 122 10.45 8.07 -5.60
N GLY A 123 10.17 7.96 -4.30
CA GLY A 123 10.12 9.12 -3.42
C GLY A 123 11.49 9.80 -3.29
N PHE A 124 11.49 11.13 -3.09
CA PHE A 124 12.73 11.94 -3.05
C PHE A 124 13.82 11.34 -2.14
N THR A 125 13.46 10.91 -0.93
CA THR A 125 14.43 10.36 0.03
C THR A 125 15.06 9.06 -0.51
N ASN A 126 14.25 8.13 -1.02
CA ASN A 126 14.74 6.88 -1.59
C ASN A 126 15.56 7.11 -2.86
N ALA A 127 15.17 8.09 -3.71
CA ALA A 127 15.95 8.48 -4.89
C ALA A 127 17.34 9.02 -4.52
N GLN A 128 17.50 9.74 -3.39
CA GLN A 128 18.82 10.16 -2.93
C GLN A 128 19.61 9.00 -2.29
N LEU A 129 18.96 8.21 -1.44
CA LEU A 129 19.60 7.08 -0.77
C LEU A 129 19.99 5.95 -1.74
N SER A 130 19.28 5.81 -2.88
CA SER A 130 19.64 4.80 -3.90
C SER A 130 21.06 4.94 -4.39
N ARG A 131 21.64 6.16 -4.38
CA ARG A 131 23.02 6.43 -4.84
C ARG A 131 24.07 5.77 -3.93
N VAL A 132 23.76 5.68 -2.63
CA VAL A 132 24.70 5.21 -1.58
C VAL A 132 24.31 3.88 -0.98
N ALA A 133 23.11 3.37 -1.26
CA ALA A 133 22.64 2.09 -0.81
C ALA A 133 23.43 0.93 -1.45
N LYS A 134 23.68 -0.12 -0.66
CA LYS A 134 24.26 -1.38 -1.14
C LYS A 134 23.25 -2.18 -1.95
N VAL A 135 21.98 -2.17 -1.50
CA VAL A 135 20.86 -2.83 -2.19
C VAL A 135 19.69 -1.85 -2.30
N VAL A 136 19.06 -1.83 -3.47
CA VAL A 136 17.88 -1.03 -3.79
C VAL A 136 16.76 -1.97 -4.19
N CYS A 137 15.80 -2.17 -3.30
CA CYS A 137 14.60 -2.94 -3.60
C CYS A 137 13.53 -2.03 -4.18
N GLU A 138 12.90 -2.46 -5.25
CA GLU A 138 11.72 -1.80 -5.82
C GLU A 138 10.53 -2.75 -5.84
N ALA A 139 9.36 -2.23 -5.53
CA ALA A 139 8.14 -3.03 -5.56
C ALA A 139 7.59 -3.20 -6.97
N PHE A 140 7.72 -2.18 -7.79
CA PHE A 140 7.30 -2.16 -9.18
C PHE A 140 8.53 -2.05 -10.09
N PRO A 141 8.59 -2.83 -11.19
CA PRO A 141 9.71 -2.78 -12.11
C PRO A 141 9.95 -1.38 -12.69
N ASN A 142 11.21 -1.04 -12.91
CA ASN A 142 11.63 0.23 -13.52
C ASN A 142 11.36 1.48 -12.66
N THR A 143 11.15 1.34 -11.35
CA THR A 143 11.09 2.48 -10.40
C THR A 143 12.44 3.20 -10.31
N PHE A 144 13.54 2.43 -10.40
CA PHE A 144 14.90 2.96 -10.48
C PHE A 144 15.57 2.57 -11.80
N PRO A 145 16.58 3.34 -12.25
CA PRO A 145 17.44 2.93 -13.37
C PRO A 145 18.07 1.55 -13.08
N ALA A 146 18.05 0.68 -14.07
CA ALA A 146 18.60 -0.66 -13.96
C ALA A 146 20.10 -0.64 -13.56
N SER A 147 20.46 -1.43 -12.56
CA SER A 147 21.85 -1.64 -12.12
C SER A 147 21.92 -2.93 -11.29
N GLU A 148 23.13 -3.46 -11.06
CA GLU A 148 23.35 -4.69 -10.29
C GLU A 148 22.79 -4.66 -8.86
N LYS A 149 22.65 -3.47 -8.27
CA LYS A 149 22.11 -3.29 -6.92
C LYS A 149 20.60 -3.09 -6.88
N VAL A 150 19.91 -2.93 -8.01
CA VAL A 150 18.46 -2.77 -8.09
C VAL A 150 17.81 -4.13 -8.29
N VAL A 151 16.90 -4.46 -7.38
CA VAL A 151 16.21 -5.75 -7.37
C VAL A 151 14.70 -5.50 -7.25
N THR A 152 13.92 -6.01 -8.21
CA THR A 152 12.47 -6.00 -8.11
C THR A 152 12.02 -7.10 -7.16
N THR A 153 11.60 -6.72 -5.95
CA THR A 153 11.20 -7.66 -4.89
C THR A 153 9.68 -7.78 -4.75
N GLY A 154 8.92 -6.81 -5.24
CA GLY A 154 7.54 -6.61 -4.84
C GLY A 154 7.43 -5.91 -3.47
N ASN A 155 6.21 -5.55 -3.07
CA ASN A 155 5.94 -5.07 -1.72
C ASN A 155 5.71 -6.24 -0.76
N PRO A 156 6.30 -6.23 0.44
CA PRO A 156 5.91 -7.13 1.51
C PRO A 156 4.42 -7.03 1.84
N VAL A 157 3.71 -8.13 1.71
CA VAL A 157 2.28 -8.25 1.98
C VAL A 157 2.06 -9.16 3.18
N ARG A 158 0.96 -8.94 3.91
CA ARG A 158 0.58 -9.76 5.06
C ARG A 158 0.28 -11.19 4.62
N ARG A 159 0.66 -12.16 5.45
CA ARG A 159 0.53 -13.59 5.15
C ARG A 159 -0.91 -14.00 4.89
N GLU A 160 -1.85 -13.44 5.63
CA GLU A 160 -3.29 -13.72 5.49
C GLU A 160 -3.81 -13.42 4.08
N ILE A 161 -3.18 -12.46 3.36
CA ILE A 161 -3.52 -12.15 1.96
C ILE A 161 -2.81 -13.10 0.99
N THR A 162 -1.59 -13.51 1.29
CA THR A 162 -0.87 -14.48 0.44
C THR A 162 -1.51 -15.86 0.46
N ASP A 163 -2.14 -16.22 1.58
CA ASP A 163 -2.79 -17.51 1.80
C ASP A 163 -4.20 -17.60 1.18
N ILE A 164 -4.72 -16.51 0.59
CA ILE A 164 -6.01 -16.51 -0.12
C ILE A 164 -5.98 -17.51 -1.29
N LEU A 165 -7.00 -18.35 -1.37
CA LEU A 165 -7.17 -19.34 -2.42
C LEU A 165 -7.13 -18.73 -3.84
N SER A 166 -6.83 -19.55 -4.83
CA SER A 166 -6.71 -19.08 -6.23
C SER A 166 -7.99 -18.35 -6.69
N PRO A 167 -7.86 -17.27 -7.48
CA PRO A 167 -9.02 -16.56 -7.98
C PRO A 167 -9.94 -17.48 -8.81
N LYS A 168 -9.37 -18.30 -9.69
CA LYS A 168 -10.17 -19.21 -10.52
C LYS A 168 -11.10 -20.07 -9.66
N TRP A 169 -10.59 -20.69 -8.60
CA TRP A 169 -11.39 -21.53 -7.71
C TRP A 169 -12.52 -20.72 -7.02
N ARG A 170 -12.21 -19.54 -6.49
CA ARG A 170 -13.19 -18.70 -5.77
C ARG A 170 -14.31 -18.18 -6.67
N TYR A 171 -13.98 -17.78 -7.90
CA TYR A 171 -14.97 -17.28 -8.86
C TYR A 171 -15.82 -18.41 -9.45
N ASP A 172 -15.22 -19.55 -9.78
CA ASP A 172 -15.93 -20.73 -10.26
C ASP A 172 -16.91 -21.27 -9.20
N GLU A 173 -16.51 -21.32 -7.93
CA GLU A 173 -17.39 -21.75 -6.82
C GLU A 173 -18.61 -20.84 -6.68
N ARG A 174 -18.42 -19.52 -6.78
CA ARG A 174 -19.53 -18.56 -6.71
C ARG A 174 -20.43 -18.60 -7.93
N GLU A 175 -19.88 -18.85 -9.11
CA GLU A 175 -20.65 -19.01 -10.34
C GLU A 175 -21.54 -20.26 -10.28
N GLN A 176 -20.97 -21.40 -9.90
CA GLN A 176 -21.70 -22.66 -9.77
C GLN A 176 -22.80 -22.58 -8.71
N ALA A 177 -22.57 -21.82 -7.65
CA ALA A 177 -23.56 -21.60 -6.60
C ALA A 177 -24.61 -20.52 -6.95
N GLY A 178 -24.56 -19.92 -8.14
CA GLY A 178 -25.49 -18.87 -8.58
C GLY A 178 -25.50 -17.63 -7.68
N LYS A 179 -24.38 -17.34 -7.00
CA LYS A 179 -24.30 -16.20 -6.05
C LYS A 179 -24.26 -14.86 -6.80
N PRO A 180 -24.82 -13.78 -6.21
CA PRO A 180 -24.64 -12.42 -6.70
C PRO A 180 -23.17 -12.04 -6.84
N LEU A 181 -22.87 -11.03 -7.66
CA LEU A 181 -21.53 -10.45 -7.71
C LEU A 181 -21.25 -9.62 -6.43
N ASN A 182 -20.08 -9.80 -5.86
CA ASN A 182 -19.62 -9.09 -4.67
C ASN A 182 -18.73 -7.92 -5.06
N ILE A 183 -19.19 -6.69 -4.83
CA ILE A 183 -18.43 -5.47 -5.05
C ILE A 183 -17.91 -4.95 -3.72
N LEU A 184 -16.59 -4.84 -3.61
CA LEU A 184 -15.90 -4.24 -2.47
C LEU A 184 -15.46 -2.82 -2.82
N ILE A 185 -15.90 -1.83 -2.06
CA ILE A 185 -15.48 -0.43 -2.20
C ILE A 185 -14.62 -0.06 -1.01
N VAL A 186 -13.39 0.43 -1.26
CA VAL A 186 -12.45 0.79 -0.20
C VAL A 186 -11.93 2.21 -0.39
N GLY A 187 -12.38 3.10 0.50
CA GLY A 187 -11.94 4.50 0.50
C GLY A 187 -10.59 4.75 1.19
N GLY A 188 -10.07 3.75 1.94
CA GLY A 188 -8.91 3.90 2.82
C GLY A 188 -9.29 4.37 4.23
N SER A 189 -8.32 4.52 5.13
CA SER A 189 -8.57 4.76 6.58
C SER A 189 -9.42 6.00 6.89
N LEU A 190 -9.31 7.04 6.07
CA LEU A 190 -10.09 8.29 6.20
C LEU A 190 -11.35 8.30 5.32
N GLY A 191 -11.56 7.25 4.51
CA GLY A 191 -12.56 7.23 3.47
C GLY A 191 -12.16 8.03 2.23
N ALA A 192 -12.98 7.95 1.19
CA ALA A 192 -12.77 8.68 -0.07
C ALA A 192 -14.07 9.32 -0.51
N LYS A 193 -14.26 10.60 -0.16
CA LYS A 193 -15.51 11.34 -0.43
C LYS A 193 -16.03 11.16 -1.86
N ALA A 194 -15.14 11.22 -2.87
CA ALA A 194 -15.53 11.04 -4.25
C ALA A 194 -16.07 9.64 -4.57
N LEU A 195 -15.55 8.57 -3.94
CA LEU A 195 -16.09 7.23 -4.07
C LEU A 195 -17.44 7.12 -3.36
N ASN A 196 -17.52 7.66 -2.14
CA ASN A 196 -18.72 7.61 -1.32
C ASN A 196 -19.90 8.32 -1.98
N GLU A 197 -19.67 9.45 -2.69
CA GLU A 197 -20.72 10.24 -3.30
C GLU A 197 -21.11 9.77 -4.71
N ARG A 198 -20.14 9.28 -5.51
CA ARG A 198 -20.37 9.03 -6.95
C ARG A 198 -20.72 7.57 -7.26
N LEU A 199 -20.27 6.61 -6.46
CA LEU A 199 -20.54 5.19 -6.73
C LEU A 199 -21.99 4.78 -6.41
N PRO A 200 -22.60 5.19 -5.29
CA PRO A 200 -23.95 4.73 -4.95
C PRO A 200 -25.00 5.01 -6.04
N PRO A 201 -25.10 6.23 -6.63
CA PRO A 201 -26.06 6.49 -7.69
C PRO A 201 -25.87 5.62 -8.94
N ALA A 202 -24.61 5.30 -9.30
CA ALA A 202 -24.34 4.46 -10.45
C ALA A 202 -24.66 2.97 -10.19
N LEU A 203 -24.33 2.48 -9.00
CA LEU A 203 -24.61 1.09 -8.62
C LEU A 203 -26.10 0.80 -8.48
N LYS A 204 -26.89 1.77 -8.04
CA LYS A 204 -28.37 1.65 -7.94
C LYS A 204 -29.05 1.47 -9.30
N GLN A 205 -28.42 1.81 -10.42
CA GLN A 205 -28.97 1.67 -11.77
C GLN A 205 -28.73 0.29 -12.37
N LEU A 206 -27.95 -0.57 -11.69
CA LEU A 206 -27.63 -1.90 -12.19
C LEU A 206 -28.77 -2.87 -11.91
N GLU A 207 -29.14 -3.65 -12.94
CA GLU A 207 -30.24 -4.63 -12.84
C GLU A 207 -29.75 -6.01 -12.39
N VAL A 208 -28.44 -6.26 -12.38
CA VAL A 208 -27.87 -7.54 -11.94
C VAL A 208 -27.86 -7.66 -10.41
N PRO A 209 -28.02 -8.88 -9.86
CA PRO A 209 -27.93 -9.09 -8.42
C PRO A 209 -26.52 -8.79 -7.89
N LEU A 210 -26.42 -7.89 -6.90
CA LEU A 210 -25.15 -7.47 -6.31
C LEU A 210 -25.18 -7.45 -4.78
N ASN A 211 -24.05 -7.83 -4.19
CA ASN A 211 -23.72 -7.52 -2.81
C ASN A 211 -22.66 -6.43 -2.80
N ILE A 212 -22.90 -5.34 -2.12
CA ILE A 212 -22.01 -4.17 -2.06
C ILE A 212 -21.52 -4.00 -0.62
N PHE A 213 -20.19 -4.09 -0.44
CA PHE A 213 -19.50 -3.80 0.82
C PHE A 213 -18.74 -2.49 0.64
N HIS A 214 -19.24 -1.41 1.26
CA HIS A 214 -18.69 -0.07 1.08
C HIS A 214 -18.03 0.43 2.36
N GLN A 215 -16.70 0.44 2.40
CA GLN A 215 -15.92 1.06 3.47
C GLN A 215 -15.73 2.55 3.14
N CYS A 216 -16.37 3.41 3.90
CA CYS A 216 -16.49 4.84 3.61
C CYS A 216 -15.67 5.76 4.53
N GLY A 217 -15.11 5.24 5.62
CA GLY A 217 -14.47 6.03 6.68
C GLY A 217 -15.43 6.45 7.78
N GLN A 218 -14.93 6.53 9.02
CA GLN A 218 -15.74 6.75 10.24
C GLN A 218 -16.67 7.95 10.16
N GLN A 219 -16.19 9.07 9.59
CA GLN A 219 -16.96 10.32 9.54
C GLN A 219 -17.98 10.42 8.41
N GLN A 220 -18.03 9.40 7.52
CA GLN A 220 -18.83 9.44 6.30
C GLN A 220 -19.98 8.40 6.31
N VAL A 221 -20.13 7.64 7.39
CA VAL A 221 -21.06 6.50 7.44
C VAL A 221 -22.50 6.93 7.17
N GLU A 222 -23.03 7.88 7.95
CA GLU A 222 -24.41 8.35 7.83
C GLU A 222 -24.70 8.93 6.43
N ALA A 223 -23.80 9.79 5.94
CA ALA A 223 -23.94 10.39 4.62
C ALA A 223 -23.92 9.35 3.49
N THR A 224 -23.04 8.34 3.59
CA THR A 224 -22.95 7.27 2.61
C THR A 224 -24.15 6.33 2.67
N GLN A 225 -24.65 6.00 3.87
CA GLN A 225 -25.86 5.21 4.05
C GLN A 225 -27.09 5.91 3.42
N ALA A 226 -27.22 7.22 3.60
CA ALA A 226 -28.30 7.99 3.00
C ALA A 226 -28.32 7.90 1.46
N LEU A 227 -27.15 7.82 0.82
CA LEU A 227 -27.06 7.66 -0.64
C LEU A 227 -27.50 6.27 -1.12
N TYR A 228 -27.50 5.28 -0.24
CA TYR A 228 -28.05 3.94 -0.47
C TYR A 228 -29.49 3.76 0.03
N ALA A 229 -30.18 4.84 0.41
CA ALA A 229 -31.61 4.76 0.65
C ALA A 229 -32.34 4.31 -0.63
N ASP A 230 -33.42 3.55 -0.45
CA ASP A 230 -34.27 3.05 -1.55
C ASP A 230 -33.48 2.26 -2.62
N VAL A 231 -32.62 1.35 -2.19
CA VAL A 231 -31.93 0.43 -3.11
C VAL A 231 -32.93 -0.55 -3.74
N PRO A 232 -32.77 -0.88 -5.04
CA PRO A 232 -33.55 -1.93 -5.70
C PRO A 232 -33.38 -3.29 -4.99
N ALA A 233 -34.41 -4.15 -5.10
CA ALA A 233 -34.44 -5.45 -4.41
C ALA A 233 -33.31 -6.42 -4.84
N ASN A 234 -32.69 -6.20 -5.99
CA ASN A 234 -31.55 -6.96 -6.48
C ASN A 234 -30.22 -6.54 -5.84
N LEU A 235 -30.20 -5.49 -5.01
CA LEU A 235 -28.98 -5.02 -4.34
C LEU A 235 -29.05 -5.27 -2.83
N THR A 236 -27.98 -5.86 -2.29
CA THR A 236 -27.72 -5.91 -0.84
C THR A 236 -26.54 -5.02 -0.52
N VAL A 237 -26.70 -4.06 0.39
CA VAL A 237 -25.66 -3.06 0.69
C VAL A 237 -25.30 -3.08 2.16
N GLN A 238 -24.00 -3.12 2.43
CA GLN A 238 -23.42 -2.93 3.76
C GLN A 238 -22.42 -1.78 3.72
N VAL A 239 -22.71 -0.70 4.46
CA VAL A 239 -21.82 0.44 4.62
C VAL A 239 -21.06 0.31 5.93
N LEU A 240 -19.74 0.38 5.86
CA LEU A 240 -18.83 0.15 6.99
C LEU A 240 -17.89 1.35 7.19
N PRO A 241 -17.65 1.74 8.45
CA PRO A 241 -16.63 2.77 8.72
C PRO A 241 -15.21 2.29 8.41
N PHE A 242 -14.92 1.02 8.71
CA PHE A 242 -13.63 0.39 8.59
C PHE A 242 -13.79 -1.13 8.37
N ILE A 243 -12.82 -1.75 7.71
CA ILE A 243 -12.74 -3.21 7.54
C ILE A 243 -11.51 -3.71 8.31
N GLU A 244 -11.73 -4.53 9.33
CA GLU A 244 -10.65 -5.10 10.13
C GLU A 244 -9.95 -6.24 9.39
N ASP A 245 -10.72 -7.15 8.81
CA ASP A 245 -10.23 -8.31 8.06
C ASP A 245 -10.27 -8.04 6.55
N MET A 246 -9.23 -7.39 6.05
CA MET A 246 -9.08 -7.16 4.61
C MET A 246 -8.82 -8.45 3.83
N ALA A 247 -8.22 -9.49 4.43
CA ALA A 247 -7.99 -10.76 3.74
C ALA A 247 -9.32 -11.43 3.42
N LYS A 248 -10.25 -11.47 4.39
CA LYS A 248 -11.62 -11.94 4.17
C LYS A 248 -12.32 -11.09 3.11
N ALA A 249 -12.27 -9.76 3.21
CA ALA A 249 -12.92 -8.88 2.25
C ALA A 249 -12.41 -9.10 0.82
N TYR A 250 -11.10 -9.24 0.61
CA TYR A 250 -10.53 -9.59 -0.69
C TYR A 250 -10.95 -10.99 -1.16
N SER A 251 -11.00 -11.97 -0.25
CA SER A 251 -11.36 -13.35 -0.62
C SER A 251 -12.80 -13.47 -1.12
N GLU A 252 -13.70 -12.64 -0.59
CA GLU A 252 -15.12 -12.61 -0.92
C GLU A 252 -15.44 -11.72 -2.13
N ALA A 253 -14.58 -10.77 -2.48
CA ALA A 253 -14.82 -9.82 -3.57
C ALA A 253 -14.70 -10.47 -4.95
N ASP A 254 -15.59 -10.08 -5.87
CA ASP A 254 -15.46 -10.30 -7.32
C ASP A 254 -14.85 -9.07 -8.01
N LEU A 255 -15.15 -7.88 -7.53
CA LEU A 255 -14.61 -6.62 -8.01
C LEU A 255 -14.28 -5.71 -6.83
N ILE A 256 -13.10 -5.11 -6.84
CA ILE A 256 -12.77 -4.03 -5.91
C ILE A 256 -12.72 -2.69 -6.62
N ILE A 257 -13.28 -1.66 -5.99
CA ILE A 257 -13.17 -0.25 -6.42
C ILE A 257 -12.47 0.52 -5.31
N CYS A 258 -11.25 1.02 -5.56
CA CYS A 258 -10.44 1.61 -4.49
C CYS A 258 -9.43 2.65 -4.99
N ARG A 259 -8.76 3.32 -4.05
CA ARG A 259 -7.58 4.13 -4.35
C ARG A 259 -6.40 3.23 -4.75
N ALA A 260 -5.45 3.79 -5.52
CA ALA A 260 -4.29 3.07 -6.03
C ALA A 260 -3.01 3.30 -5.18
N GLY A 261 -3.15 3.19 -3.86
CA GLY A 261 -1.96 3.13 -2.99
C GLY A 261 -1.11 1.89 -3.31
N ALA A 262 0.20 2.01 -3.21
CA ALA A 262 1.13 0.94 -3.60
C ALA A 262 0.81 -0.41 -2.94
N LEU A 263 0.56 -0.42 -1.63
CA LEU A 263 0.16 -1.64 -0.91
C LEU A 263 -1.17 -2.18 -1.38
N THR A 264 -2.16 -1.31 -1.61
CA THR A 264 -3.48 -1.74 -2.10
C THR A 264 -3.37 -2.43 -3.46
N VAL A 265 -2.60 -1.84 -4.40
CA VAL A 265 -2.36 -2.46 -5.72
C VAL A 265 -1.68 -3.81 -5.58
N THR A 266 -0.67 -3.91 -4.70
CA THR A 266 0.02 -5.17 -4.44
C THR A 266 -0.87 -6.20 -3.73
N GLU A 267 -1.68 -5.80 -2.76
CA GLU A 267 -2.63 -6.68 -2.06
C GLU A 267 -3.70 -7.20 -3.03
N VAL A 268 -4.23 -6.34 -3.92
CA VAL A 268 -5.17 -6.73 -4.99
C VAL A 268 -4.54 -7.76 -5.93
N ALA A 269 -3.30 -7.53 -6.36
CA ALA A 269 -2.55 -8.50 -7.15
C ALA A 269 -2.41 -9.83 -6.41
N THR A 270 -1.95 -9.77 -5.15
CA THR A 270 -1.69 -10.96 -4.31
C THR A 270 -2.97 -11.73 -4.01
N ALA A 271 -4.06 -11.05 -3.70
CA ALA A 271 -5.37 -11.67 -3.51
C ALA A 271 -5.95 -12.24 -4.82
N GLY A 272 -5.57 -11.69 -5.97
CA GLY A 272 -6.15 -12.01 -7.26
C GLY A 272 -7.63 -11.58 -7.29
N VAL A 273 -7.87 -10.28 -7.33
CA VAL A 273 -9.21 -9.66 -7.43
C VAL A 273 -9.22 -8.70 -8.61
N ALA A 274 -10.29 -8.73 -9.41
CA ALA A 274 -10.49 -7.72 -10.46
C ALA A 274 -10.63 -6.34 -9.84
N ALA A 275 -10.06 -5.30 -10.45
CA ALA A 275 -10.03 -3.99 -9.82
C ALA A 275 -10.42 -2.83 -10.75
N VAL A 276 -11.05 -1.82 -10.15
CA VAL A 276 -11.12 -0.45 -10.68
C VAL A 276 -10.37 0.46 -9.72
N PHE A 277 -9.24 0.96 -10.17
CA PHE A 277 -8.48 1.93 -9.41
C PHE A 277 -8.94 3.35 -9.72
N VAL A 278 -9.18 4.12 -8.66
CA VAL A 278 -9.49 5.54 -8.73
C VAL A 278 -8.35 6.32 -8.06
N PRO A 279 -7.30 6.69 -8.82
CA PRO A 279 -6.14 7.39 -8.26
C PRO A 279 -6.53 8.69 -7.55
N LEU A 280 -5.81 9.04 -6.48
CA LEU A 280 -6.01 10.28 -5.75
C LEU A 280 -5.41 11.45 -6.56
N PRO A 281 -6.20 12.47 -6.96
CA PRO A 281 -5.74 13.53 -7.86
C PRO A 281 -4.59 14.40 -7.32
N ILE A 282 -4.46 14.47 -5.98
CA ILE A 282 -3.43 15.26 -5.30
C ILE A 282 -2.23 14.40 -4.84
N ALA A 283 -2.12 13.17 -5.37
CA ALA A 283 -0.99 12.32 -5.05
C ALA A 283 0.30 12.96 -5.55
N VAL A 284 1.32 13.00 -4.68
CA VAL A 284 2.63 13.58 -5.03
C VAL A 284 3.20 12.85 -6.24
N ASP A 285 3.65 13.60 -7.25
CA ASP A 285 4.24 13.07 -8.47
C ASP A 285 3.34 12.02 -9.19
N ASP A 286 2.00 12.10 -9.01
CA ASP A 286 0.99 11.19 -9.58
C ASP A 286 1.29 9.69 -9.40
N HIS A 287 1.97 9.35 -8.29
CA HIS A 287 2.40 7.97 -8.04
C HIS A 287 1.25 6.96 -8.02
N GLN A 288 0.01 7.38 -7.67
CA GLN A 288 -1.12 6.44 -7.64
C GLN A 288 -1.54 6.01 -9.06
N THR A 289 -1.50 6.90 -10.05
CA THR A 289 -1.74 6.49 -11.44
C THR A 289 -0.64 5.54 -11.93
N ALA A 290 0.62 5.81 -11.59
CA ALA A 290 1.72 4.93 -11.91
C ALA A 290 1.58 3.54 -11.26
N ASN A 291 1.20 3.47 -9.98
CA ASN A 291 0.92 2.22 -9.29
C ASN A 291 -0.22 1.43 -9.96
N ALA A 292 -1.33 2.12 -10.33
CA ALA A 292 -2.49 1.49 -10.96
C ALA A 292 -2.15 0.86 -12.32
N LYS A 293 -1.26 1.49 -13.09
CA LYS A 293 -0.81 0.99 -14.40
C LYS A 293 -0.20 -0.40 -14.31
N PHE A 294 0.45 -0.74 -13.22
CA PHE A 294 1.03 -2.08 -13.02
C PHE A 294 0.04 -3.22 -13.30
N LEU A 295 -1.22 -3.08 -12.90
CA LEU A 295 -2.27 -4.06 -13.17
C LEU A 295 -3.15 -3.68 -14.37
N ALA A 296 -3.31 -2.39 -14.66
CA ALA A 296 -4.14 -1.95 -15.77
C ALA A 296 -3.53 -2.29 -17.13
N ASP A 297 -2.22 -2.13 -17.29
CA ASP A 297 -1.51 -2.37 -18.56
C ASP A 297 -1.53 -3.85 -18.98
N VAL A 298 -1.68 -4.75 -18.02
CA VAL A 298 -1.83 -6.20 -18.27
C VAL A 298 -3.29 -6.66 -18.33
N GLY A 299 -4.24 -5.74 -18.27
CA GLY A 299 -5.67 -6.02 -18.31
C GLY A 299 -6.23 -6.70 -17.06
N ALA A 300 -5.55 -6.58 -15.93
CA ALA A 300 -5.99 -7.06 -14.62
C ALA A 300 -6.84 -6.03 -13.86
N ALA A 301 -6.79 -4.77 -14.27
CA ALA A 301 -7.56 -3.69 -13.67
C ALA A 301 -8.01 -2.66 -14.72
N LYS A 302 -8.93 -1.78 -14.31
CA LYS A 302 -9.27 -0.55 -15.02
C LYS A 302 -8.86 0.66 -14.18
N ILE A 303 -8.50 1.76 -14.83
CA ILE A 303 -8.25 3.05 -14.18
C ILE A 303 -9.42 3.98 -14.50
N CYS A 304 -10.05 4.52 -13.46
CA CYS A 304 -11.06 5.57 -13.59
C CYS A 304 -10.51 6.83 -12.89
N GLN A 305 -10.15 7.83 -13.67
CA GLN A 305 -9.66 9.09 -13.09
C GLN A 305 -10.79 9.82 -12.37
N GLN A 306 -10.51 10.30 -11.14
CA GLN A 306 -11.54 10.98 -10.34
C GLN A 306 -12.13 12.20 -11.04
N SER A 307 -11.36 12.93 -11.83
CA SER A 307 -11.82 14.12 -12.60
C SER A 307 -12.86 13.78 -13.66
N THR A 308 -12.77 12.60 -14.26
CA THR A 308 -13.67 12.11 -15.32
C THR A 308 -14.71 11.10 -14.82
N MET A 309 -14.79 10.84 -13.52
CA MET A 309 -15.72 9.88 -12.92
C MET A 309 -17.15 10.45 -12.87
N THR A 310 -17.76 10.64 -14.05
CA THR A 310 -19.17 11.04 -14.20
C THR A 310 -20.09 9.82 -14.12
N GLN A 311 -21.40 10.06 -13.99
CA GLN A 311 -22.40 8.99 -13.99
C GLN A 311 -22.36 8.15 -15.28
N GLU A 312 -22.19 8.80 -16.43
CA GLU A 312 -22.10 8.13 -17.74
C GLU A 312 -20.86 7.21 -17.84
N VAL A 313 -19.70 7.72 -17.40
CA VAL A 313 -18.46 6.94 -17.38
C VAL A 313 -18.60 5.73 -16.46
N LEU A 314 -19.21 5.91 -15.27
CA LEU A 314 -19.45 4.80 -14.34
C LEU A 314 -20.45 3.80 -14.92
N ASN A 315 -21.52 4.23 -15.55
CA ASN A 315 -22.50 3.34 -16.18
C ASN A 315 -21.85 2.50 -17.29
N GLN A 316 -21.05 3.10 -18.18
CA GLN A 316 -20.33 2.39 -19.23
C GLN A 316 -19.34 1.38 -18.63
N LEU A 317 -18.60 1.78 -17.60
CA LEU A 317 -17.65 0.92 -16.90
C LEU A 317 -18.35 -0.29 -16.29
N PHE A 318 -19.44 -0.09 -15.57
CA PHE A 318 -20.18 -1.18 -14.92
C PHE A 318 -20.92 -2.07 -15.92
N THR A 319 -21.47 -1.53 -17.00
CA THR A 319 -22.06 -2.34 -18.08
C THR A 319 -21.04 -3.37 -18.60
N THR A 320 -19.78 -2.98 -18.71
CA THR A 320 -18.72 -3.88 -19.17
C THR A 320 -18.30 -4.86 -18.06
N LEU A 321 -18.18 -4.41 -16.81
CA LEU A 321 -17.58 -5.18 -15.72
C LEU A 321 -18.55 -6.10 -14.99
N MET A 322 -19.88 -5.95 -15.15
CA MET A 322 -20.85 -6.85 -14.50
C MET A 322 -20.94 -8.20 -15.23
N ASN A 323 -19.78 -8.80 -15.48
CA ASN A 323 -19.61 -10.10 -16.12
C ASN A 323 -18.57 -10.92 -15.34
N ARG A 324 -19.01 -11.97 -14.67
CA ARG A 324 -18.14 -12.78 -13.80
C ARG A 324 -16.98 -13.44 -14.56
N GLN A 325 -17.20 -13.87 -15.80
CA GLN A 325 -16.13 -14.45 -16.61
C GLN A 325 -15.01 -13.43 -16.85
N LEU A 326 -15.36 -12.21 -17.26
CA LEU A 326 -14.39 -11.11 -17.43
C LEU A 326 -13.66 -10.80 -16.12
N LEU A 327 -14.38 -10.72 -15.00
CA LEU A 327 -13.79 -10.48 -13.69
C LEU A 327 -12.84 -11.61 -13.27
N THR A 328 -13.18 -12.87 -13.59
CA THR A 328 -12.29 -14.03 -13.38
C THR A 328 -10.98 -13.88 -14.15
N GLU A 329 -11.07 -13.54 -15.43
CA GLU A 329 -9.88 -13.32 -16.28
C GLU A 329 -8.99 -12.20 -15.73
N MET A 330 -9.58 -11.08 -15.32
CA MET A 330 -8.86 -9.97 -14.69
C MET A 330 -8.20 -10.40 -13.38
N ALA A 331 -8.90 -11.14 -12.54
CA ALA A 331 -8.41 -11.62 -11.25
C ALA A 331 -7.25 -12.63 -11.40
N VAL A 332 -7.33 -13.52 -12.39
CA VAL A 332 -6.24 -14.45 -12.71
C VAL A 332 -5.01 -13.70 -13.18
N LYS A 333 -5.17 -12.72 -14.08
CA LYS A 333 -4.07 -11.84 -14.53
C LYS A 333 -3.46 -11.06 -13.35
N ALA A 334 -4.27 -10.52 -12.43
CA ALA A 334 -3.78 -9.86 -11.22
C ALA A 334 -2.86 -10.79 -10.41
N ARG A 335 -3.32 -12.02 -10.14
CA ARG A 335 -2.56 -13.01 -9.36
C ARG A 335 -1.25 -13.44 -10.05
N GLN A 336 -1.21 -13.49 -11.37
CA GLN A 336 0.01 -13.80 -12.13
C GLN A 336 1.11 -12.74 -11.97
N HIS A 337 0.74 -11.50 -11.65
CA HIS A 337 1.67 -10.38 -11.42
C HIS A 337 1.99 -10.16 -9.93
N ALA A 338 1.46 -11.01 -9.05
CA ALA A 338 1.78 -10.96 -7.63
C ALA A 338 3.22 -11.42 -7.34
N GLN A 339 3.79 -10.84 -6.28
CA GLN A 339 5.09 -11.23 -5.73
C GLN A 339 4.89 -11.77 -4.29
N PRO A 340 4.35 -12.99 -4.12
CA PRO A 340 3.94 -13.49 -2.80
C PRO A 340 5.13 -13.68 -1.85
N ASN A 341 6.34 -13.85 -2.38
CA ASN A 341 7.57 -14.05 -1.62
C ASN A 341 8.34 -12.75 -1.33
N ALA A 342 7.75 -11.57 -1.59
CA ALA A 342 8.41 -10.28 -1.43
C ALA A 342 9.04 -10.10 -0.06
N THR A 343 8.35 -10.47 1.02
CA THR A 343 8.87 -10.37 2.40
C THR A 343 10.14 -11.19 2.59
N GLN A 344 10.11 -12.47 2.18
CA GLN A 344 11.27 -13.35 2.29
C GLN A 344 12.43 -12.86 1.42
N HIS A 345 12.15 -12.41 0.21
CA HIS A 345 13.17 -11.90 -0.71
C HIS A 345 13.91 -10.68 -0.10
N VAL A 346 13.19 -9.73 0.51
CA VAL A 346 13.81 -8.60 1.20
C VAL A 346 14.62 -9.05 2.42
N VAL A 347 14.11 -10.02 3.20
CA VAL A 347 14.83 -10.61 4.35
C VAL A 347 16.14 -11.22 3.90
N ASP A 348 16.13 -12.04 2.86
CA ASP A 348 17.34 -12.70 2.32
C ASP A 348 18.38 -11.68 1.85
N LEU A 349 17.94 -10.59 1.24
CA LEU A 349 18.84 -9.50 0.82
C LEU A 349 19.46 -8.77 2.00
N ILE A 350 18.70 -8.56 3.10
CA ILE A 350 19.23 -7.96 4.34
C ILE A 350 20.28 -8.87 4.98
N GLN A 351 20.03 -10.17 5.04
CA GLN A 351 20.94 -11.13 5.68
C GLN A 351 22.23 -11.37 4.90
N LYS A 352 22.24 -11.07 3.58
CA LYS A 352 23.44 -11.17 2.72
C LYS A 352 24.31 -9.90 2.74
N MET A 353 23.91 -8.86 3.44
CA MET A 353 24.69 -7.61 3.50
C MET A 353 25.87 -7.69 4.46
#